data_9b00b9276b8889ea28841b70ccd487fe
#
_entry.id   9b00b9276b8889ea28841b70ccd487fe
#
_cell.length_a   1.000
_cell.length_b   1.000
_cell.length_c   1.000
_cell.angle_alpha   90.00
_cell.angle_beta   90.00
_cell.angle_gamma   90.00
#
_symmetry.space_group_name_H-M   'P 1'
#
loop_
_entity.id
_entity.type
_entity.pdbx_description
1 polymer ?
#
loop_
_entity_poly.entity_id
_entity_poly.type
_entity_poly.pdbx_seq_one_letter_code
_entity_poly.pdbx_strand_id
1 'polypeptide(L)'
;YVCENTPEPLLNLPGAFSTRLRAPRTGSMEMATYYMTSFLCEYSRALLERAIEGGYNFADCLITPDGCTMMNRAVENMELLNALGKEKEKFFFEYMEIPMKADDNGGSHEHYGIDISDKAIRQAVAEHNRVCELIRAIGEFRKGDKPRITGYEFHVITLATYAAPKYLIIDKLEETLEELKTREPDEKPYRARVLVVGSEVDDCGFIKLIEDTGAYVCADRFCYGSFPGRDPIELNRQRPARVCASGRR
;
A
#
# COMPACT_ATOMS: atom_id res chain seq x y z
N TYR A 1 -3.27 6.91 -3.54
CA TYR A 1 -3.14 7.17 -2.10
C TYR A 1 -1.69 6.91 -1.62
N VAL A 2 -1.31 7.43 -0.46
CA VAL A 2 0.11 7.45 -0.05
C VAL A 2 0.44 6.62 1.20
N CYS A 3 -0.51 6.21 2.02
CA CYS A 3 -0.20 5.61 3.33
C CYS A 3 -1.05 4.36 3.58
N GLU A 4 -0.51 3.42 4.39
CA GLU A 4 -1.22 2.24 4.83
C GLU A 4 -2.43 2.53 5.74
N ASN A 5 -2.44 3.68 6.38
CA ASN A 5 -3.57 4.11 7.21
C ASN A 5 -4.78 4.59 6.40
N THR A 6 -4.64 4.67 5.07
CA THR A 6 -5.77 4.98 4.19
C THR A 6 -6.77 3.83 4.21
N PRO A 7 -8.07 4.08 4.41
CA PRO A 7 -9.11 3.04 4.38
C PRO A 7 -9.33 2.55 2.94
N GLU A 8 -8.40 1.77 2.45
CA GLU A 8 -8.32 1.30 1.06
C GLU A 8 -9.64 0.73 0.51
N PRO A 9 -10.46 -0.02 1.27
CA PRO A 9 -11.74 -0.50 0.74
C PRO A 9 -12.66 0.61 0.25
N LEU A 10 -12.62 1.79 0.86
CA LEU A 10 -13.40 2.95 0.42
C LEU A 10 -12.88 3.55 -0.89
N LEU A 11 -11.64 3.25 -1.26
CA LEU A 11 -11.02 3.68 -2.51
C LEU A 11 -11.18 2.65 -3.64
N ASN A 12 -11.71 1.47 -3.35
CA ASN A 12 -11.95 0.38 -4.30
C ASN A 12 -13.45 0.12 -4.51
N LEU A 13 -14.28 1.15 -4.32
CA LEU A 13 -15.71 1.10 -4.61
C LEU A 13 -15.96 1.07 -6.13
N PRO A 14 -17.12 0.57 -6.59
CA PRO A 14 -17.47 0.55 -8.00
C PRO A 14 -17.29 1.91 -8.68
N GLY A 15 -16.56 1.95 -9.78
CA GLY A 15 -16.20 3.18 -10.50
C GLY A 15 -14.90 3.84 -10.06
N ALA A 16 -14.26 3.35 -9.00
CA ALA A 16 -12.95 3.82 -8.56
C ALA A 16 -11.85 2.80 -8.84
N PHE A 17 -10.68 3.29 -9.19
CA PHE A 17 -9.46 2.51 -9.33
C PHE A 17 -8.39 3.13 -8.44
N SER A 18 -8.03 2.46 -7.35
CA SER A 18 -7.02 2.98 -6.44
C SER A 18 -5.67 2.27 -6.60
N THR A 19 -4.61 3.04 -6.44
CA THR A 19 -3.24 2.53 -6.35
C THR A 19 -2.48 3.29 -5.27
N ARG A 20 -1.64 2.60 -4.52
CA ARG A 20 -0.71 3.25 -3.60
C ARG A 20 0.47 3.79 -4.37
N LEU A 21 0.77 5.08 -4.19
CA LEU A 21 1.88 5.72 -4.87
C LEU A 21 3.22 5.11 -4.42
N ARG A 22 4.11 4.92 -5.35
CA ARG A 22 5.43 4.35 -5.19
C ARG A 22 6.47 5.19 -5.92
N ALA A 23 7.68 5.22 -5.39
CA ALA A 23 8.81 5.92 -6.02
C ALA A 23 10.08 5.04 -6.07
N PRO A 24 9.99 3.78 -6.57
CA PRO A 24 11.16 2.93 -6.66
C PRO A 24 12.19 3.51 -7.62
N ARG A 25 13.47 3.37 -7.28
CA ARG A 25 14.60 3.77 -8.14
C ARG A 25 14.57 5.25 -8.55
N THR A 26 14.14 6.14 -7.67
CA THR A 26 14.28 7.57 -7.87
C THR A 26 15.76 7.92 -7.93
N GLY A 27 16.23 8.37 -9.09
CA GLY A 27 17.66 8.55 -9.36
C GLY A 27 18.26 9.78 -8.69
N SER A 28 17.47 10.83 -8.52
CA SER A 28 17.85 12.07 -7.85
C SER A 28 16.71 12.50 -6.93
N MET A 29 17.01 13.32 -5.94
CA MET A 29 16.03 13.99 -5.08
C MET A 29 16.36 15.48 -4.95
N GLU A 30 16.97 16.07 -5.97
CA GLU A 30 17.44 17.45 -5.95
C GLU A 30 16.27 18.42 -5.86
N MET A 31 15.25 18.24 -6.69
CA MET A 31 14.07 19.09 -6.68
C MET A 31 13.27 18.94 -5.40
N ALA A 32 13.02 17.71 -4.97
CA ALA A 32 12.32 17.47 -3.71
C ALA A 32 13.07 18.06 -2.52
N THR A 33 14.40 18.01 -2.51
CA THR A 33 15.22 18.60 -1.44
C THR A 33 15.12 20.12 -1.37
N TYR A 34 14.75 20.77 -2.47
CA TYR A 34 14.47 22.19 -2.49
C TYR A 34 13.22 22.57 -1.67
N TYR A 35 12.21 21.69 -1.70
CA TYR A 35 10.93 21.88 -0.98
C TYR A 35 10.90 21.22 0.38
N MET A 36 11.66 20.15 0.54
CA MET A 36 11.72 19.34 1.76
C MET A 36 13.19 19.10 2.12
N THR A 37 13.58 19.48 3.33
CA THR A 37 14.98 19.34 3.76
C THR A 37 15.43 17.86 3.77
N SER A 38 16.74 17.64 3.66
CA SER A 38 17.35 16.31 3.64
C SER A 38 17.13 15.48 4.93
N PHE A 39 16.73 16.14 6.02
CA PHE A 39 16.41 15.48 7.29
C PHE A 39 15.02 14.79 7.30
N LEU A 40 14.15 15.13 6.34
CA LEU A 40 12.84 14.53 6.23
C LEU A 40 12.93 13.14 5.62
N CYS A 41 11.87 12.35 5.80
CA CYS A 41 11.77 10.99 5.29
C CYS A 41 12.15 10.90 3.80
N GLU A 42 13.11 10.05 3.49
CA GLU A 42 13.61 9.86 2.12
C GLU A 42 12.50 9.41 1.17
N TYR A 43 11.65 8.50 1.62
CA TYR A 43 10.50 8.03 0.84
C TYR A 43 9.54 9.17 0.49
N SER A 44 9.18 10.03 1.44
CA SER A 44 8.29 11.16 1.16
C SER A 44 8.90 12.17 0.18
N ARG A 45 10.22 12.37 0.24
CA ARG A 45 10.96 13.18 -0.75
C ARG A 45 10.99 12.51 -2.12
N ALA A 46 11.21 11.20 -2.17
CA ALA A 46 11.20 10.45 -3.43
C ALA A 46 9.82 10.50 -4.11
N LEU A 47 8.73 10.43 -3.35
CA LEU A 47 7.38 10.64 -3.89
C LEU A 47 7.21 12.04 -4.48
N LEU A 48 7.70 13.08 -3.79
CA LEU A 48 7.64 14.45 -4.28
C LEU A 48 8.46 14.62 -5.56
N GLU A 49 9.68 14.10 -5.62
CA GLU A 49 10.50 14.12 -6.83
C GLU A 49 9.78 13.45 -8.01
N ARG A 50 9.24 12.27 -7.76
CA ARG A 50 8.49 11.52 -8.77
C ARG A 50 7.24 12.26 -9.26
N ALA A 51 6.58 13.01 -8.38
CA ALA A 51 5.46 13.87 -8.74
C ALA A 51 5.90 15.02 -9.65
N ILE A 52 7.03 15.68 -9.33
CA ILE A 52 7.61 16.78 -10.12
C ILE A 52 7.98 16.26 -11.52
N GLU A 53 8.52 15.06 -11.62
CA GLU A 53 8.82 14.39 -12.89
C GLU A 53 7.59 13.98 -13.70
N GLY A 54 6.38 14.16 -13.16
CA GLY A 54 5.12 13.76 -13.81
C GLY A 54 4.79 12.27 -13.68
N GLY A 55 5.49 11.53 -12.82
CA GLY A 55 5.30 10.10 -12.67
C GLY A 55 3.91 9.68 -12.18
N TYR A 56 3.11 10.62 -11.68
CA TYR A 56 1.73 10.37 -11.22
C TYR A 56 0.67 11.07 -12.10
N ASN A 57 1.04 11.48 -13.31
CA ASN A 57 0.13 12.15 -14.25
C ASN A 57 -1.07 11.31 -14.69
N PHE A 58 -1.05 10.01 -14.41
CA PHE A 58 -2.16 9.09 -14.67
C PHE A 58 -3.29 9.23 -13.64
N ALA A 59 -3.01 9.82 -12.45
CA ALA A 59 -3.99 9.91 -11.38
C ALA A 59 -4.90 11.14 -11.54
N ASP A 60 -6.16 11.00 -11.17
CA ASP A 60 -7.14 12.08 -11.14
C ASP A 60 -7.20 12.74 -9.75
N CYS A 61 -6.82 11.99 -8.72
CA CYS A 61 -6.91 12.44 -7.34
C CYS A 61 -5.81 11.81 -6.49
N LEU A 62 -5.38 12.52 -5.46
CA LEU A 62 -4.49 12.03 -4.42
C LEU A 62 -5.15 12.10 -3.05
N ILE A 63 -5.26 10.96 -2.40
CA ILE A 63 -5.83 10.86 -1.05
C ILE A 63 -4.71 10.56 -0.07
N THR A 64 -4.62 11.38 0.97
CA THR A 64 -3.64 11.23 2.06
C THR A 64 -4.33 11.24 3.42
N PRO A 65 -4.05 10.26 4.27
CA PRO A 65 -4.50 10.31 5.66
C PRO A 65 -3.62 11.24 6.47
N ASP A 66 -4.20 12.03 7.35
CA ASP A 66 -3.48 12.90 8.29
C ASP A 66 -2.88 12.08 9.45
N GLY A 67 -1.90 11.24 9.11
CA GLY A 67 -1.25 10.36 10.09
C GLY A 67 0.27 10.47 10.15
N CYS A 68 0.88 11.09 9.14
CA CYS A 68 2.33 11.24 9.05
C CYS A 68 2.70 12.64 8.55
N THR A 69 3.22 13.47 9.44
CA THR A 69 3.61 14.87 9.13
C THR A 69 4.57 14.96 7.93
N MET A 70 5.47 14.00 7.77
CA MET A 70 6.43 13.98 6.65
C MET A 70 5.75 13.71 5.32
N MET A 71 4.76 12.82 5.33
CA MET A 71 3.97 12.52 4.13
C MET A 71 3.03 13.68 3.80
N ASN A 72 2.36 14.25 4.80
CA ASN A 72 1.51 15.41 4.61
C ASN A 72 2.31 16.55 3.97
N ARG A 73 3.54 16.79 4.43
CA ARG A 73 4.41 17.82 3.85
C ARG A 73 4.75 17.56 2.38
N ALA A 74 4.96 16.29 2.00
CA ALA A 74 5.17 15.95 0.60
C ALA A 74 3.92 16.24 -0.24
N VAL A 75 2.75 15.85 0.26
CA VAL A 75 1.46 16.07 -0.44
C VAL A 75 1.10 17.56 -0.52
N GLU A 76 1.30 18.34 0.54
CA GLU A 76 1.14 19.81 0.53
C GLU A 76 2.02 20.48 -0.54
N ASN A 77 3.27 20.03 -0.69
CA ASN A 77 4.15 20.53 -1.74
C ASN A 77 3.69 20.10 -3.13
N MET A 78 3.16 18.88 -3.30
CA MET A 78 2.55 18.44 -4.56
C MET A 78 1.36 19.31 -4.92
N GLU A 79 0.48 19.61 -3.95
CA GLU A 79 -0.67 20.48 -4.13
C GLU A 79 -0.26 21.91 -4.50
N LEU A 80 0.74 22.47 -3.80
CA LEU A 80 1.29 23.78 -4.09
C LEU A 80 1.86 23.85 -5.51
N LEU A 81 2.63 22.85 -5.93
CA LEU A 81 3.21 22.79 -7.26
C LEU A 81 2.13 22.62 -8.34
N ASN A 82 1.10 21.83 -8.08
CA ASN A 82 -0.05 21.69 -8.96
C ASN A 82 -0.83 22.99 -9.09
N ALA A 83 -0.98 23.77 -8.02
CA ALA A 83 -1.63 25.09 -8.05
C ALA A 83 -0.81 26.13 -8.82
N LEU A 84 0.52 26.00 -8.85
CA LEU A 84 1.43 26.88 -9.60
C LEU A 84 1.59 26.44 -11.07
N GLY A 85 1.36 25.16 -11.35
CA GLY A 85 1.41 24.59 -12.71
C GLY A 85 0.10 24.84 -13.45
N LYS A 86 0.15 25.56 -14.57
CA LYS A 86 -1.04 25.87 -15.38
C LYS A 86 -1.63 24.67 -16.14
N GLU A 87 -1.06 23.48 -16.02
CA GLU A 87 -1.33 22.38 -16.94
C GLU A 87 -2.37 21.34 -16.47
N LYS A 88 -2.82 21.39 -15.21
CA LYS A 88 -3.78 20.41 -14.69
C LYS A 88 -4.93 21.06 -13.91
N GLU A 89 -5.95 21.43 -14.63
CA GLU A 89 -7.19 22.01 -14.07
C GLU A 89 -8.02 21.05 -13.18
N LYS A 90 -7.64 19.77 -13.02
CA LYS A 90 -8.53 18.75 -12.44
C LYS A 90 -7.89 17.75 -11.48
N PHE A 91 -6.68 17.99 -10.98
CA PHE A 91 -6.12 17.10 -9.97
C PHE A 91 -6.66 17.47 -8.59
N PHE A 92 -7.33 16.53 -7.95
CA PHE A 92 -7.95 16.75 -6.65
C PHE A 92 -7.10 16.18 -5.52
N PHE A 93 -6.92 16.96 -4.45
CA PHE A 93 -6.24 16.53 -3.22
C PHE A 93 -7.27 16.39 -2.12
N GLU A 94 -7.30 15.24 -1.45
CA GLU A 94 -8.15 14.98 -0.29
C GLU A 94 -7.30 14.58 0.90
N TYR A 95 -7.46 15.34 1.97
CA TYR A 95 -6.85 15.04 3.27
C TYR A 95 -7.88 14.34 4.14
N MET A 96 -7.66 13.06 4.40
CA MET A 96 -8.52 12.29 5.28
C MET A 96 -8.05 12.47 6.72
N GLU A 97 -8.83 13.14 7.53
CA GLU A 97 -8.63 13.10 8.97
C GLU A 97 -8.79 11.66 9.44
N ILE A 98 -7.72 11.10 10.04
CA ILE A 98 -7.81 9.83 10.74
C ILE A 98 -8.23 10.16 12.17
N PRO A 99 -9.53 10.04 12.51
CA PRO A 99 -9.94 10.34 13.85
C PRO A 99 -9.31 9.32 14.80
N MET A 100 -8.70 9.80 15.86
CA MET A 100 -8.33 8.97 17.01
C MET A 100 -9.57 8.31 17.65
N LYS A 101 -10.77 8.75 17.23
CA LYS A 101 -12.09 8.20 17.54
C LYS A 101 -12.91 8.19 16.25
N ALA A 102 -13.64 7.11 16.00
CA ALA A 102 -14.52 6.97 14.82
C ALA A 102 -15.57 8.10 14.75
N ASP A 103 -15.54 8.88 13.68
CA ASP A 103 -16.39 10.02 13.45
C ASP A 103 -16.83 10.06 11.95
N ASP A 104 -17.87 10.80 11.62
CA ASP A 104 -18.70 10.61 10.42
C ASP A 104 -18.31 11.49 9.19
N ASN A 105 -17.08 11.93 9.03
CA ASN A 105 -16.69 12.84 7.96
C ASN A 105 -16.13 12.12 6.72
N GLY A 106 -16.79 12.27 5.57
CA GLY A 106 -16.31 11.77 4.28
C GLY A 106 -16.88 12.62 3.12
N GLY A 107 -16.00 13.25 2.34
CA GLY A 107 -16.38 14.18 1.25
C GLY A 107 -16.09 13.72 -0.18
N SER A 108 -15.16 12.76 -0.39
CA SER A 108 -14.68 12.41 -1.73
C SER A 108 -15.71 11.70 -2.64
N HIS A 109 -16.73 11.06 -2.09
CA HIS A 109 -17.76 10.36 -2.87
C HIS A 109 -18.66 11.30 -3.67
N GLU A 110 -18.93 12.50 -3.16
CA GLU A 110 -19.79 13.48 -3.85
C GLU A 110 -19.12 14.04 -5.11
N HIS A 111 -17.79 14.18 -5.07
CA HIS A 111 -17.04 14.76 -6.18
C HIS A 111 -16.97 13.85 -7.41
N TYR A 112 -16.86 12.54 -7.22
CA TYR A 112 -16.67 11.56 -8.31
C TYR A 112 -17.89 10.70 -8.61
N GLY A 113 -19.00 10.86 -7.89
CA GLY A 113 -20.21 10.05 -8.07
C GLY A 113 -20.00 8.57 -7.76
N ILE A 114 -19.14 8.25 -6.81
CA ILE A 114 -18.82 6.88 -6.40
C ILE A 114 -20.00 6.28 -5.64
N ASP A 115 -20.36 5.04 -5.95
CA ASP A 115 -21.39 4.31 -5.22
C ASP A 115 -20.92 3.92 -3.81
N ILE A 116 -21.43 4.61 -2.80
CA ILE A 116 -21.17 4.36 -1.37
C ILE A 116 -22.31 3.58 -0.70
N SER A 117 -23.13 2.87 -1.47
CA SER A 117 -24.19 2.05 -0.88
C SER A 117 -23.61 0.99 0.08
N ASP A 118 -24.40 0.60 1.07
CA ASP A 118 -24.04 -0.49 2.00
C ASP A 118 -23.59 -1.76 1.25
N LYS A 119 -24.18 -2.04 0.10
CA LYS A 119 -23.82 -3.19 -0.74
C LYS A 119 -22.40 -3.02 -1.31
N ALA A 120 -22.09 -1.87 -1.88
CA ALA A 120 -20.78 -1.58 -2.47
C ALA A 120 -19.68 -1.62 -1.41
N ILE A 121 -19.89 -1.00 -0.26
CA ILE A 121 -18.95 -1.00 0.86
C ILE A 121 -18.70 -2.44 1.38
N ARG A 122 -19.76 -3.24 1.55
CA ARG A 122 -19.62 -4.63 1.99
C ARG A 122 -18.86 -5.48 1.00
N GLN A 123 -19.06 -5.27 -0.29
CA GLN A 123 -18.31 -5.96 -1.34
C GLN A 123 -16.83 -5.59 -1.28
N ALA A 124 -16.49 -4.30 -1.24
CA ALA A 124 -15.10 -3.84 -1.16
C ALA A 124 -14.39 -4.36 0.09
N VAL A 125 -15.08 -4.39 1.23
CA VAL A 125 -14.54 -4.98 2.47
C VAL A 125 -14.34 -6.50 2.34
N ALA A 126 -15.27 -7.21 1.70
CA ALA A 126 -15.13 -8.66 1.47
C ALA A 126 -13.91 -8.98 0.59
N GLU A 127 -13.72 -8.22 -0.49
CA GLU A 127 -12.56 -8.34 -1.38
C GLU A 127 -11.24 -8.05 -0.63
N HIS A 128 -11.21 -6.97 0.17
CA HIS A 128 -10.06 -6.66 1.02
C HIS A 128 -9.75 -7.81 2.00
N ASN A 129 -10.76 -8.30 2.71
CA ASN A 129 -10.59 -9.39 3.67
C ASN A 129 -10.09 -10.67 2.99
N ARG A 130 -10.61 -10.96 1.79
CA ARG A 130 -10.14 -12.12 1.01
C ARG A 130 -8.65 -11.99 0.67
N VAL A 131 -8.21 -10.82 0.22
CA VAL A 131 -6.78 -10.57 -0.05
C VAL A 131 -5.95 -10.72 1.23
N CYS A 132 -6.42 -10.22 2.37
CA CYS A 132 -5.73 -10.40 3.65
C CYS A 132 -5.55 -11.89 4.01
N GLU A 133 -6.59 -12.71 3.82
CA GLU A 133 -6.52 -14.16 4.05
C GLU A 133 -5.50 -14.83 3.13
N LEU A 134 -5.54 -14.51 1.82
CA LEU A 134 -4.64 -15.09 0.82
C LEU A 134 -3.18 -14.71 1.09
N ILE A 135 -2.89 -13.45 1.38
CA ILE A 135 -1.53 -13.00 1.70
C ILE A 135 -1.00 -13.68 2.97
N ARG A 136 -1.85 -13.87 3.98
CA ARG A 136 -1.45 -14.62 5.18
C ARG A 136 -1.14 -16.07 4.84
N ALA A 137 -2.01 -16.73 4.08
CA ALA A 137 -1.81 -18.13 3.67
C ALA A 137 -0.53 -18.30 2.83
N ILE A 138 -0.29 -17.40 1.87
CA ILE A 138 0.94 -17.39 1.06
C ILE A 138 2.16 -17.15 1.95
N GLY A 139 2.07 -16.24 2.93
CA GLY A 139 3.14 -15.94 3.87
C GLY A 139 3.56 -17.12 4.75
N GLU A 140 2.68 -18.08 5.01
CA GLU A 140 3.02 -19.31 5.76
C GLU A 140 4.09 -20.14 5.05
N PHE A 141 4.16 -20.12 3.72
CA PHE A 141 5.16 -20.85 2.94
C PHE A 141 6.58 -20.28 3.06
N ARG A 142 6.76 -19.11 3.71
CA ARG A 142 8.09 -18.58 4.09
C ARG A 142 8.60 -19.18 5.39
N LYS A 143 7.74 -19.81 6.18
CA LYS A 143 8.09 -20.36 7.50
C LYS A 143 8.71 -21.76 7.34
N GLY A 144 9.37 -22.20 8.39
CA GLY A 144 10.00 -23.52 8.41
C GLY A 144 11.39 -23.53 7.76
N ASP A 145 12.02 -24.70 7.78
CA ASP A 145 13.41 -24.88 7.32
C ASP A 145 13.50 -25.10 5.80
N LYS A 146 12.39 -25.42 5.16
CA LYS A 146 12.27 -25.65 3.73
C LYS A 146 11.19 -24.73 3.15
N PRO A 147 11.50 -23.44 2.94
CA PRO A 147 10.52 -22.51 2.37
C PRO A 147 10.19 -22.85 0.92
N ARG A 148 8.97 -22.54 0.50
CA ARG A 148 8.50 -22.71 -0.88
C ARG A 148 8.37 -21.40 -1.64
N ILE A 149 8.62 -20.27 -0.99
CA ILE A 149 8.58 -18.94 -1.56
C ILE A 149 9.69 -18.09 -0.94
N THR A 150 10.40 -17.33 -1.75
CA THR A 150 11.43 -16.40 -1.28
C THR A 150 10.82 -15.13 -0.69
N GLY A 151 11.60 -14.38 0.09
CA GLY A 151 11.20 -13.06 0.55
C GLY A 151 10.97 -12.09 -0.59
N TYR A 152 11.81 -12.18 -1.65
CA TYR A 152 11.64 -11.41 -2.87
C TYR A 152 10.30 -11.68 -3.57
N GLU A 153 9.97 -12.95 -3.85
CA GLU A 153 8.69 -13.32 -4.47
C GLU A 153 7.49 -12.84 -3.65
N PHE A 154 7.56 -13.05 -2.34
CA PHE A 154 6.51 -12.59 -1.43
C PHE A 154 6.36 -11.06 -1.45
N HIS A 155 7.47 -10.33 -1.50
CA HIS A 155 7.43 -8.87 -1.59
C HIS A 155 6.83 -8.39 -2.91
N VAL A 156 7.14 -9.04 -4.03
CA VAL A 156 6.50 -8.75 -5.34
C VAL A 156 4.98 -8.93 -5.23
N ILE A 157 4.53 -10.02 -4.63
CA ILE A 157 3.10 -10.31 -4.44
C ILE A 157 2.45 -9.22 -3.56
N THR A 158 3.08 -8.85 -2.45
CA THR A 158 2.54 -7.80 -1.58
C THR A 158 2.48 -6.44 -2.26
N LEU A 159 3.49 -6.07 -3.04
CA LEU A 159 3.48 -4.84 -3.83
C LEU A 159 2.34 -4.82 -4.85
N ALA A 160 2.08 -5.95 -5.53
CA ALA A 160 0.97 -6.05 -6.46
C ALA A 160 -0.38 -5.77 -5.79
N THR A 161 -0.55 -6.20 -4.53
CA THR A 161 -1.80 -5.93 -3.78
C THR A 161 -2.01 -4.47 -3.40
N TYR A 162 -0.98 -3.64 -3.44
CA TYR A 162 -1.09 -2.19 -3.25
C TYR A 162 -1.19 -1.42 -4.57
N ALA A 163 -0.70 -2.02 -5.66
CA ALA A 163 -0.68 -1.37 -6.97
C ALA A 163 -1.99 -1.51 -7.75
N ALA A 164 -2.85 -2.48 -7.40
CA ALA A 164 -4.07 -2.77 -8.12
C ALA A 164 -5.28 -2.97 -7.19
N PRO A 165 -6.50 -2.65 -7.66
CA PRO A 165 -7.73 -2.99 -6.97
C PRO A 165 -7.83 -4.49 -6.68
N LYS A 166 -8.46 -4.82 -5.55
CA LYS A 166 -8.47 -6.18 -5.03
C LYS A 166 -9.13 -7.19 -5.97
N TYR A 167 -10.23 -6.81 -6.63
CA TYR A 167 -10.94 -7.67 -7.57
C TYR A 167 -10.09 -8.12 -8.78
N LEU A 168 -9.05 -7.37 -9.14
CA LEU A 168 -8.16 -7.72 -10.25
C LEU A 168 -7.09 -8.76 -9.89
N ILE A 169 -6.81 -8.95 -8.59
CA ILE A 169 -5.67 -9.75 -8.14
C ILE A 169 -6.06 -11.00 -7.37
N ILE A 170 -7.32 -11.12 -6.90
CA ILE A 170 -7.77 -12.24 -6.07
C ILE A 170 -7.50 -13.57 -6.77
N ASP A 171 -7.93 -13.71 -8.02
CA ASP A 171 -7.76 -14.96 -8.78
C ASP A 171 -6.28 -15.34 -8.91
N LYS A 172 -5.40 -14.36 -9.14
CA LYS A 172 -3.95 -14.60 -9.22
C LYS A 172 -3.33 -14.99 -7.89
N LEU A 173 -3.82 -14.45 -6.78
CA LEU A 173 -3.38 -14.85 -5.44
C LEU A 173 -3.85 -16.29 -5.12
N GLU A 174 -5.05 -16.66 -5.54
CA GLU A 174 -5.57 -18.03 -5.40
C GLU A 174 -4.76 -19.03 -6.23
N GLU A 175 -4.50 -18.73 -7.50
CA GLU A 175 -3.62 -19.53 -8.35
C GLU A 175 -2.23 -19.70 -7.73
N THR A 176 -1.63 -18.61 -7.22
CA THR A 176 -0.33 -18.63 -6.54
C THR A 176 -0.36 -19.50 -5.28
N LEU A 177 -1.41 -19.39 -4.49
CA LEU A 177 -1.58 -20.22 -3.29
C LEU A 177 -1.65 -21.72 -3.63
N GLU A 178 -2.39 -22.10 -4.66
CA GLU A 178 -2.49 -23.49 -5.11
C GLU A 178 -1.15 -24.00 -5.67
N GLU A 179 -0.43 -23.18 -6.43
CA GLU A 179 0.91 -23.52 -6.91
C GLU A 179 1.88 -23.78 -5.74
N LEU A 180 1.87 -22.92 -4.74
CA LEU A 180 2.76 -23.05 -3.57
C LEU A 180 2.49 -24.32 -2.75
N LYS A 181 1.28 -24.86 -2.77
CA LYS A 181 0.96 -26.12 -2.10
C LYS A 181 1.67 -27.31 -2.74
N THR A 182 1.97 -27.25 -4.02
CA THR A 182 2.60 -28.32 -4.81
C THR A 182 4.06 -28.05 -5.14
N ARG A 183 4.52 -26.78 -5.05
CA ARG A 183 5.90 -26.38 -5.33
C ARG A 183 6.85 -27.09 -4.40
N GLU A 184 7.92 -27.65 -4.96
CA GLU A 184 9.02 -28.21 -4.18
C GLU A 184 9.70 -27.11 -3.36
N PRO A 185 10.12 -27.41 -2.12
CA PRO A 185 10.86 -26.47 -1.30
C PRO A 185 12.18 -26.05 -1.94
N ASP A 186 12.61 -24.80 -1.70
CA ASP A 186 13.95 -24.36 -2.09
C ASP A 186 15.01 -25.08 -1.23
N GLU A 187 15.91 -25.80 -1.88
CA GLU A 187 16.99 -26.56 -1.23
C GLU A 187 18.27 -25.72 -1.02
N LYS A 188 18.26 -24.42 -1.38
CA LYS A 188 19.44 -23.59 -1.19
C LYS A 188 19.83 -23.51 0.28
N PRO A 189 21.11 -23.73 0.61
CA PRO A 189 21.60 -23.53 1.96
C PRO A 189 21.68 -22.03 2.24
N TYR A 190 20.74 -21.52 3.02
CA TYR A 190 20.78 -20.13 3.48
C TYR A 190 21.80 -19.98 4.61
N ARG A 191 22.63 -18.93 4.54
CA ARG A 191 23.62 -18.60 5.58
C ARG A 191 22.96 -18.05 6.84
N ALA A 192 21.84 -17.34 6.68
CA ALA A 192 21.06 -16.75 7.76
C ALA A 192 19.59 -16.58 7.37
N ARG A 193 18.72 -16.67 8.35
CA ARG A 193 17.31 -16.25 8.24
C ARG A 193 17.19 -14.86 8.85
N VAL A 194 16.59 -13.94 8.14
CA VAL A 194 16.50 -12.53 8.57
C VAL A 194 15.07 -12.04 8.58
N LEU A 195 14.80 -11.17 9.54
CA LEU A 195 13.61 -10.32 9.59
C LEU A 195 14.02 -8.93 9.10
N VAL A 196 13.33 -8.42 8.07
CA VAL A 196 13.51 -7.05 7.61
C VAL A 196 12.49 -6.14 8.30
N VAL A 197 12.97 -5.15 9.02
CA VAL A 197 12.15 -4.16 9.73
C VAL A 197 12.53 -2.76 9.24
N GLY A 198 11.55 -1.94 8.96
CA GLY A 198 11.81 -0.58 8.51
C GLY A 198 10.51 0.19 8.27
N SER A 199 10.64 1.39 7.67
CA SER A 199 9.51 2.18 7.23
C SER A 199 9.04 1.74 5.85
N GLU A 200 9.41 2.44 4.82
CA GLU A 200 8.96 2.17 3.46
C GLU A 200 10.02 1.40 2.66
N VAL A 201 9.66 0.23 2.19
CA VAL A 201 10.46 -0.54 1.22
C VAL A 201 9.53 -0.84 0.05
N ASP A 202 9.57 -0.01 -0.97
CA ASP A 202 8.70 -0.11 -2.16
C ASP A 202 9.41 -0.67 -3.40
N ASP A 203 10.70 -0.98 -3.29
CA ASP A 203 11.48 -1.67 -4.32
C ASP A 203 11.80 -3.11 -3.90
N CYS A 204 11.21 -4.08 -4.60
CA CYS A 204 11.50 -5.50 -4.37
C CYS A 204 12.98 -5.87 -4.67
N GLY A 205 13.67 -5.07 -5.48
CA GLY A 205 15.10 -5.24 -5.72
C GLY A 205 15.94 -5.16 -4.44
N PHE A 206 15.50 -4.40 -3.44
CA PHE A 206 16.19 -4.33 -2.14
C PHE A 206 16.13 -5.68 -1.39
N ILE A 207 14.96 -6.32 -1.36
CA ILE A 207 14.82 -7.64 -0.74
C ILE A 207 15.64 -8.68 -1.51
N LYS A 208 15.62 -8.63 -2.85
CA LYS A 208 16.46 -9.49 -3.69
C LYS A 208 17.95 -9.31 -3.39
N LEU A 209 18.42 -8.08 -3.23
CA LEU A 209 19.80 -7.79 -2.90
C LEU A 209 20.23 -8.45 -1.57
N ILE A 210 19.37 -8.42 -0.55
CA ILE A 210 19.61 -9.10 0.72
C ILE A 210 19.72 -10.62 0.49
N GLU A 211 18.82 -11.22 -0.27
CA GLU A 211 18.81 -12.67 -0.53
C GLU A 211 19.98 -13.12 -1.41
N ASP A 212 20.45 -12.27 -2.33
CA ASP A 212 21.64 -12.53 -3.17
C ASP A 212 22.95 -12.64 -2.33
N THR A 213 22.96 -12.12 -1.09
CA THR A 213 24.08 -12.34 -0.15
C THR A 213 24.09 -13.73 0.49
N GLY A 214 23.09 -14.56 0.21
CA GLY A 214 22.88 -15.87 0.81
C GLY A 214 22.03 -15.84 2.08
N ALA A 215 21.43 -14.71 2.42
CA ALA A 215 20.42 -14.63 3.46
C ALA A 215 19.05 -15.08 2.92
N TYR A 216 18.13 -15.40 3.82
CA TYR A 216 16.73 -15.67 3.50
C TYR A 216 15.82 -14.73 4.30
N VAL A 217 15.01 -13.94 3.60
CA VAL A 217 14.08 -13.03 4.25
C VAL A 217 12.79 -13.78 4.60
N CYS A 218 12.80 -14.40 5.77
CA CYS A 218 11.69 -15.25 6.25
C CYS A 218 10.52 -14.45 6.83
N ALA A 219 10.74 -13.18 7.19
CA ALA A 219 9.71 -12.31 7.72
C ALA A 219 10.02 -10.84 7.42
N ASP A 220 9.01 -10.02 7.45
CA ASP A 220 9.13 -8.58 7.23
C ASP A 220 8.15 -7.81 8.13
N ARG A 221 8.53 -6.55 8.43
CA ARG A 221 7.72 -5.58 9.16
C ARG A 221 8.00 -4.18 8.60
N PHE A 222 7.49 -3.88 7.43
CA PHE A 222 7.60 -2.57 6.77
C PHE A 222 6.31 -2.26 5.99
N CYS A 223 6.11 -1.01 5.64
CA CYS A 223 4.81 -0.50 5.19
C CYS A 223 4.30 -1.11 3.88
N TYR A 224 5.19 -1.51 2.94
CA TYR A 224 4.82 -2.23 1.71
C TYR A 224 4.92 -3.75 1.82
N GLY A 225 5.22 -4.26 2.99
CA GLY A 225 5.33 -5.68 3.27
C GLY A 225 4.06 -6.30 3.84
N SER A 226 4.24 -7.27 4.73
CA SER A 226 3.17 -7.95 5.45
C SER A 226 2.55 -7.12 6.58
N PHE A 227 3.15 -5.97 6.90
CA PHE A 227 2.62 -5.00 7.84
C PHE A 227 1.59 -4.12 7.16
N PRO A 228 0.99 -3.22 7.79
CA PRO A 228 -0.37 -3.03 8.20
C PRO A 228 -1.42 -3.28 7.09
N GLY A 229 -2.68 -3.07 7.36
CA GLY A 229 -3.77 -3.29 6.38
C GLY A 229 -4.02 -4.77 6.05
N ARG A 230 -3.30 -5.70 6.71
CA ARG A 230 -3.49 -7.14 6.54
C ARG A 230 -4.45 -7.75 7.57
N ASP A 231 -5.03 -6.92 8.41
CA ASP A 231 -6.05 -7.36 9.34
C ASP A 231 -7.43 -7.26 8.68
N PRO A 232 -8.25 -8.31 8.74
CA PRO A 232 -9.62 -8.27 8.26
C PRO A 232 -10.42 -7.18 8.95
N ILE A 233 -11.28 -6.54 8.18
CA ILE A 233 -12.18 -5.51 8.68
C ILE A 233 -13.46 -6.18 9.15
N GLU A 234 -13.86 -5.92 10.41
CA GLU A 234 -15.13 -6.39 10.96
C GLU A 234 -16.23 -5.35 10.67
N LEU A 235 -17.24 -5.75 9.93
CA LEU A 235 -18.43 -4.94 9.71
C LEU A 235 -19.43 -5.16 10.84
N ASN A 236 -19.84 -4.09 11.52
CA ASN A 236 -20.90 -4.18 12.52
C ASN A 236 -22.23 -4.46 11.82
N ARG A 237 -22.85 -5.60 12.12
CA ARG A 237 -24.12 -6.05 11.52
C ARG A 237 -25.35 -5.18 11.90
N GLN A 238 -25.25 -4.36 12.93
CA GLN A 238 -26.37 -3.58 13.49
C GLN A 238 -26.34 -2.10 13.12
N ARG A 239 -25.31 -1.65 12.39
CA ARG A 239 -25.19 -0.26 11.91
C ARG A 239 -24.92 -0.27 10.42
N PRO A 240 -25.30 0.83 9.68
CA PRO A 240 -24.83 0.99 8.31
C PRO A 240 -23.32 0.79 8.26
N ALA A 241 -22.80 0.24 7.16
CA ALA A 241 -21.41 -0.18 7.06
C ALA A 241 -20.47 0.98 7.41
N ARG A 242 -19.78 0.86 8.54
CA ARG A 242 -18.73 1.77 8.97
C ARG A 242 -17.42 0.99 9.01
N VAL A 243 -16.41 1.49 8.36
CA VAL A 243 -15.09 0.89 8.40
C VAL A 243 -14.42 1.33 9.70
N CYS A 244 -14.42 0.45 10.69
CA CYS A 244 -13.61 0.64 11.88
C CYS A 244 -12.33 -0.20 11.71
N ALA A 245 -11.18 0.43 11.60
CA ALA A 245 -9.92 -0.26 11.77
C ALA A 245 -9.86 -0.81 13.20
N SER A 246 -9.86 -2.13 13.37
CA SER A 246 -9.69 -2.75 14.68
C SER A 246 -8.23 -2.60 15.10
N GLY A 247 -7.90 -1.46 15.72
CA GLY A 247 -6.64 -1.31 16.43
C GLY A 247 -6.59 -2.29 17.59
N ARG A 248 -5.92 -3.42 17.46
CA ARG A 248 -5.47 -4.18 18.63
C ARG A 248 -4.22 -3.52 19.18
N ARG A 249 -4.28 -3.21 20.45
CA ARG A 249 -3.19 -2.72 21.29
C ARG A 249 -2.03 -3.73 21.34
#